data_509a866a57c8136313891788acaac97c
#
_entry.id   509a866a57c8136313891788acaac97c
#
_cell.length_a   1.000
_cell.length_b   1.000
_cell.length_c   1.000
_cell.angle_alpha   90.00
_cell.angle_beta   90.00
_cell.angle_gamma   90.00
#
_symmetry.space_group_name_H-M   'P 1'
#
loop_
_entity.id
_entity.type
_entity.pdbx_description
1 polymer ?
#
loop_
_entity_poly.entity_id
_entity_poly.type
_entity_poly.pdbx_seq_one_letter_code
_entity_poly.pdbx_strand_id
1 'polypeptide(L)'
;SCIAPIFVCKYLITNKIKVKKLIFVCGFNNYFGIDSEFDAVNEPMFTENLEDIKEYCNNIICYYSDNDPYVKFEVEKSFADSISNEQHVIKNGGHINAESGYTKFEAILKVL
;
A
#
# COMPACT_ATOMS: atom_id res chain seq x y z
N SER A 1 -5.73 4.88 -0.49
CA SER A 1 -4.31 5.25 -0.58
C SER A 1 -3.71 5.38 0.82
N CYS A 2 -2.43 5.59 0.89
CA CYS A 2 -1.70 5.82 2.13
C CYS A 2 -1.91 4.75 3.19
N ILE A 3 -2.67 5.05 4.25
CA ILE A 3 -2.92 4.15 5.38
C ILE A 3 -4.03 3.12 5.10
N ALA A 4 -4.86 3.37 4.11
CA ALA A 4 -5.99 2.50 3.81
C ALA A 4 -5.60 1.04 3.54
N PRO A 5 -4.49 0.73 2.84
CA PRO A 5 -4.08 -0.65 2.63
C PRO A 5 -3.89 -1.43 3.92
N ILE A 6 -3.27 -0.84 4.94
CA ILE A 6 -3.09 -1.52 6.23
C ILE A 6 -4.43 -1.75 6.91
N PHE A 7 -5.30 -0.76 6.88
CA PHE A 7 -6.64 -0.86 7.45
C PHE A 7 -7.43 -2.01 6.81
N VAL A 8 -7.39 -2.10 5.49
CA VAL A 8 -8.08 -3.18 4.75
C VAL A 8 -7.51 -4.54 5.14
N CYS A 9 -6.19 -4.70 5.16
CA CYS A 9 -5.55 -5.94 5.56
C CYS A 9 -5.96 -6.35 6.98
N LYS A 10 -5.88 -5.42 7.92
CA LYS A 10 -6.23 -5.65 9.30
C LYS A 10 -7.70 -6.06 9.45
N TYR A 11 -8.59 -5.40 8.73
CA TYR A 11 -10.01 -5.72 8.73
C TYR A 11 -10.27 -7.13 8.22
N LEU A 12 -9.68 -7.51 7.10
CA LEU A 12 -9.87 -8.84 6.50
C LEU A 12 -9.32 -9.94 7.40
N ILE A 13 -8.14 -9.73 7.99
CA ILE A 13 -7.51 -10.69 8.90
C ILE A 13 -8.35 -10.87 10.16
N THR A 14 -8.76 -9.76 10.78
CA THR A 14 -9.52 -9.78 12.03
C THR A 14 -10.87 -10.47 11.86
N ASN A 15 -11.54 -10.23 10.75
CA ASN A 15 -12.87 -10.79 10.48
C ASN A 15 -12.83 -12.08 9.67
N LYS A 16 -11.64 -12.57 9.31
CA LYS A 16 -11.41 -13.80 8.53
C LYS A 16 -12.20 -13.82 7.22
N ILE A 17 -12.13 -12.70 6.50
CA ILE A 17 -12.82 -12.51 5.21
C ILE A 17 -11.86 -12.78 4.07
N LYS A 18 -12.20 -13.70 3.17
CA LYS A 18 -11.42 -14.00 1.97
C LYS A 18 -11.90 -13.18 0.80
N VAL A 19 -10.96 -12.65 0.00
CA VAL A 19 -11.24 -11.91 -1.22
C VAL A 19 -10.41 -12.46 -2.37
N LYS A 20 -10.84 -12.23 -3.61
CA LYS A 20 -10.16 -12.76 -4.79
C LYS A 20 -8.93 -11.98 -5.17
N LYS A 21 -8.95 -10.67 -5.02
CA LYS A 21 -7.88 -9.78 -5.46
C LYS A 21 -7.82 -8.54 -4.58
N LEU A 22 -6.61 -8.12 -4.26
CA LEU A 22 -6.35 -6.84 -3.60
C LEU A 22 -5.38 -6.04 -4.45
N ILE A 23 -5.68 -4.77 -4.66
CA ILE A 23 -4.82 -3.84 -5.39
C ILE A 23 -4.57 -2.65 -4.48
N PHE A 24 -3.31 -2.46 -4.11
CA PHE A 24 -2.90 -1.36 -3.23
C PHE A 24 -2.05 -0.35 -3.99
N VAL A 25 -2.29 0.91 -3.71
CA VAL A 25 -1.56 2.02 -4.33
C VAL A 25 -0.93 2.85 -3.23
N CYS A 26 0.39 2.98 -3.24
CA CYS A 26 1.17 3.77 -2.27
C CYS A 26 0.90 3.36 -0.81
N GLY A 27 0.90 2.06 -0.54
CA GLY A 27 0.72 1.54 0.81
C GLY A 27 2.00 1.53 1.64
N PHE A 28 1.84 1.52 2.96
CA PHE A 28 2.96 1.46 3.89
C PHE A 28 2.53 0.81 5.20
N ASN A 29 3.49 0.33 5.96
CA ASN A 29 3.28 -0.23 7.31
C ASN A 29 4.46 0.11 8.22
N ASN A 30 4.99 1.32 8.11
CA ASN A 30 6.11 1.79 8.93
C ASN A 30 6.12 3.32 8.95
N TYR A 31 6.99 3.90 9.77
CA TYR A 31 7.17 5.34 9.85
C TYR A 31 7.66 5.90 8.52
N PHE A 32 7.15 7.08 8.15
CA PHE A 32 7.61 7.79 6.96
C PHE A 32 9.02 8.34 7.15
N GLY A 33 9.32 8.82 8.36
CA GLY A 33 10.59 9.45 8.67
C GLY A 33 10.73 10.86 8.09
N ILE A 34 9.64 11.46 7.63
CA ILE A 34 9.60 12.81 7.03
C ILE A 34 8.87 13.78 7.96
N ASP A 35 7.77 13.34 8.55
CA ASP A 35 6.91 14.14 9.42
C ASP A 35 6.56 13.34 10.67
N SER A 36 7.09 13.76 11.83
CA SER A 36 6.90 13.05 13.08
C SER A 36 5.45 13.07 13.58
N GLU A 37 4.70 14.13 13.31
CA GLU A 37 3.28 14.20 13.68
C GLU A 37 2.45 13.22 12.87
N PHE A 38 2.74 13.12 11.59
CA PHE A 38 2.07 12.19 10.69
C PHE A 38 2.38 10.74 11.08
N ASP A 39 3.62 10.45 11.41
CA ASP A 39 4.03 9.14 11.88
C ASP A 39 3.31 8.76 13.19
N ALA A 40 3.19 9.71 14.13
CA ALA A 40 2.51 9.47 15.39
C ALA A 40 1.02 9.16 15.20
N VAL A 41 0.36 9.84 14.27
CA VAL A 41 -1.06 9.60 13.95
C VAL A 41 -1.26 8.21 13.35
N ASN A 42 -0.33 7.76 12.51
CA ASN A 42 -0.45 6.48 11.81
C ASN A 42 0.04 5.27 12.60
N GLU A 43 0.90 5.49 13.60
CA GLU A 43 1.52 4.40 14.38
C GLU A 43 0.51 3.37 14.91
N PRO A 44 -0.65 3.74 15.47
CA PRO A 44 -1.61 2.76 15.98
C PRO A 44 -2.17 1.81 14.91
N MET A 45 -2.03 2.15 13.64
CA MET A 45 -2.51 1.34 12.52
C MET A 45 -1.48 0.32 12.04
N PHE A 46 -0.21 0.45 12.44
CA PHE A 46 0.83 -0.48 12.01
C PHE A 46 0.55 -1.88 12.54
N THR A 47 0.82 -2.88 11.70
CA THR A 47 0.46 -4.27 11.96
C THR A 47 1.69 -5.16 11.82
N GLU A 48 2.01 -5.93 12.87
CA GLU A 48 3.21 -6.78 12.88
C GLU A 48 3.09 -8.00 11.95
N ASN A 49 1.92 -8.65 11.93
CA ASN A 49 1.72 -9.88 11.17
C ASN A 49 0.93 -9.62 9.87
N LEU A 50 1.35 -8.60 9.13
CA LEU A 50 0.64 -8.18 7.93
C LEU A 50 0.62 -9.27 6.85
N GLU A 51 1.65 -10.10 6.78
CA GLU A 51 1.75 -11.21 5.84
C GLU A 51 0.63 -12.26 6.01
N ASP A 52 -0.08 -12.27 7.12
CA ASP A 52 -1.24 -13.14 7.33
C ASP A 52 -2.36 -12.87 6.32
N ILE A 53 -2.34 -11.69 5.68
CA ILE A 53 -3.31 -11.37 4.62
C ILE A 53 -3.24 -12.37 3.45
N LYS A 54 -2.11 -13.03 3.26
CA LYS A 54 -1.94 -14.04 2.19
C LYS A 54 -2.85 -15.24 2.37
N GLU A 55 -3.32 -15.50 3.58
CA GLU A 55 -4.29 -16.56 3.85
C GLU A 55 -5.69 -16.18 3.35
N TYR A 56 -5.96 -14.89 3.17
CA TYR A 56 -7.26 -14.36 2.81
C TYR A 56 -7.33 -13.84 1.39
N CYS A 57 -6.19 -13.72 0.70
CA CYS A 57 -6.13 -13.28 -0.68
C CYS A 57 -4.89 -13.84 -1.36
N ASN A 58 -5.09 -14.55 -2.48
CA ASN A 58 -4.00 -15.16 -3.24
C ASN A 58 -3.43 -14.25 -4.31
N ASN A 59 -4.09 -13.13 -4.61
CA ASN A 59 -3.67 -12.24 -5.67
C ASN A 59 -3.61 -10.80 -5.15
N ILE A 60 -2.44 -10.41 -4.69
CA ILE A 60 -2.19 -9.09 -4.10
C ILE A 60 -1.19 -8.35 -4.99
N ILE A 61 -1.61 -7.20 -5.52
CA ILE A 61 -0.84 -6.38 -6.44
C ILE A 61 -0.60 -5.03 -5.79
N CYS A 62 0.65 -4.59 -5.76
CA CYS A 62 1.03 -3.30 -5.20
C CYS A 62 1.61 -2.38 -6.26
N TYR A 63 1.10 -1.16 -6.32
CA TYR A 63 1.62 -0.07 -7.13
C TYR A 63 2.22 0.98 -6.21
N TYR A 64 3.41 1.45 -6.51
CA TYR A 64 4.04 2.57 -5.79
C TYR A 64 5.02 3.28 -6.72
N SER A 65 5.50 4.45 -6.30
CA SER A 65 6.40 5.23 -7.15
C SER A 65 7.79 5.36 -6.54
N ASP A 66 8.75 5.73 -7.36
CA ASP A 66 10.13 5.93 -6.92
C ASP A 66 10.39 7.34 -6.35
N ASN A 67 9.41 8.24 -6.42
CA ASN A 67 9.56 9.64 -5.98
C ASN A 67 8.35 10.17 -5.20
N ASP A 68 7.65 9.31 -4.47
CA ASP A 68 6.52 9.74 -3.63
C ASP A 68 7.03 10.76 -2.58
N PRO A 69 6.46 11.99 -2.55
CA PRO A 69 6.91 13.02 -1.61
C PRO A 69 6.45 12.78 -0.18
N TYR A 70 5.47 11.90 0.04
CA TYR A 70 4.88 11.63 1.34
C TYR A 70 5.40 10.35 1.98
N VAL A 71 5.71 9.34 1.19
CA VAL A 71 6.17 8.04 1.67
C VAL A 71 7.48 7.68 0.98
N LYS A 72 8.51 7.37 1.76
CA LYS A 72 9.80 6.97 1.21
C LYS A 72 9.67 5.69 0.40
N PHE A 73 10.41 5.59 -0.70
CA PHE A 73 10.41 4.41 -1.58
C PHE A 73 10.66 3.12 -0.81
N GLU A 74 11.63 3.12 0.10
CA GLU A 74 12.00 1.92 0.87
C GLU A 74 10.85 1.45 1.76
N VAL A 75 10.03 2.37 2.27
CA VAL A 75 8.87 2.06 3.11
C VAL A 75 7.77 1.41 2.29
N GLU A 76 7.48 1.94 1.11
CA GLU A 76 6.50 1.36 0.18
C GLU A 76 6.97 0.01 -0.34
N LYS A 77 8.25 -0.11 -0.68
CA LYS A 77 8.84 -1.36 -1.16
C LYS A 77 8.78 -2.44 -0.08
N SER A 78 9.12 -2.10 1.15
CA SER A 78 9.04 -3.04 2.29
C SER A 78 7.62 -3.56 2.50
N PHE A 79 6.63 -2.68 2.41
CA PHE A 79 5.22 -3.06 2.49
C PHE A 79 4.86 -4.03 1.37
N ALA A 80 5.20 -3.70 0.13
CA ALA A 80 4.89 -4.54 -1.02
C ALA A 80 5.62 -5.89 -0.96
N ASP A 81 6.89 -5.91 -0.57
CA ASP A 81 7.67 -7.14 -0.45
C ASP A 81 7.07 -8.11 0.58
N SER A 82 6.45 -7.58 1.63
CA SER A 82 5.91 -8.43 2.69
C SER A 82 4.61 -9.12 2.32
N ILE A 83 3.81 -8.55 1.39
CA ILE A 83 2.44 -9.05 1.15
C ILE A 83 2.12 -9.36 -0.32
N SER A 84 2.80 -8.78 -1.29
CA SER A 84 2.36 -8.86 -2.68
C SER A 84 2.91 -10.04 -3.45
N ASN A 85 2.11 -10.54 -4.41
CA ASN A 85 2.56 -11.47 -5.45
C ASN A 85 3.14 -10.72 -6.65
N GLU A 86 2.69 -9.48 -6.88
CA GLU A 86 3.05 -8.68 -8.03
C GLU A 86 3.25 -7.23 -7.59
N GLN A 87 4.30 -6.59 -8.08
CA GLN A 87 4.63 -5.21 -7.76
C GLN A 87 4.91 -4.43 -9.03
N HIS A 88 4.46 -3.17 -9.06
CA HIS A 88 4.73 -2.24 -10.15
C HIS A 88 5.24 -0.91 -9.58
N VAL A 89 6.47 -0.56 -9.93
CA VAL A 89 7.04 0.73 -9.57
C VAL A 89 6.77 1.72 -10.70
N ILE A 90 6.08 2.80 -10.37
CA ILE A 90 5.76 3.86 -11.33
C ILE A 90 6.85 4.92 -11.25
N LYS A 91 7.60 5.09 -12.33
CA LYS A 91 8.68 6.09 -12.38
C LYS A 91 8.09 7.50 -12.37
N ASN A 92 8.58 8.32 -11.44
CA ASN A 92 8.14 9.70 -11.25
C ASN A 92 6.62 9.83 -11.00
N GLY A 93 6.00 8.81 -10.42
CA GLY A 93 4.55 8.79 -10.18
C GLY A 93 4.06 9.65 -9.02
N GLY A 94 4.95 10.17 -8.19
CA GLY A 94 4.57 10.90 -6.99
C GLY A 94 3.78 9.99 -6.04
N HIS A 95 2.72 10.53 -5.43
CA HIS A 95 1.84 9.73 -4.57
C HIS A 95 0.73 9.02 -5.35
N ILE A 96 0.80 9.07 -6.67
CA ILE A 96 -0.20 8.50 -7.59
C ILE A 96 -1.61 8.96 -7.23
N ASN A 97 -1.77 10.28 -7.12
CA ASN A 97 -3.04 10.93 -6.83
C ASN A 97 -3.26 12.10 -7.80
N ALA A 98 -4.36 12.84 -7.65
CA ALA A 98 -4.70 13.95 -8.53
C ALA A 98 -3.63 15.06 -8.51
N GLU A 99 -3.02 15.32 -7.34
CA GLU A 99 -1.95 16.30 -7.17
C GLU A 99 -0.70 15.92 -7.99
N SER A 100 -0.47 14.63 -8.18
CA SER A 100 0.63 14.10 -9.00
C SER A 100 0.24 13.93 -10.48
N GLY A 101 -0.96 14.38 -10.88
CA GLY A 101 -1.44 14.28 -12.25
C GLY A 101 -2.31 13.06 -12.54
N TYR A 102 -2.62 12.24 -11.55
CA TYR A 102 -3.39 11.01 -11.73
C TYR A 102 -4.88 11.22 -11.38
N THR A 103 -5.61 11.87 -12.28
CA THR A 103 -7.07 11.89 -12.20
C THR A 103 -7.68 10.57 -12.67
N LYS A 104 -6.89 9.80 -13.46
CA LYS A 104 -7.18 8.43 -13.88
C LYS A 104 -5.92 7.59 -13.72
N PHE A 105 -6.08 6.34 -13.33
CA PHE A 105 -4.96 5.40 -13.26
C PHE A 105 -5.25 4.19 -14.17
N GLU A 106 -4.99 4.38 -15.46
CA GLU A 106 -5.34 3.37 -16.49
C GLU A 106 -4.58 2.05 -16.33
N ALA A 107 -3.35 2.10 -15.80
CA ALA A 107 -2.57 0.89 -15.59
C ALA A 107 -3.29 -0.15 -14.73
N ILE A 108 -4.12 0.29 -13.80
CA ILE A 108 -4.86 -0.61 -12.90
C ILE A 108 -5.93 -1.40 -13.65
N LEU A 109 -6.44 -0.86 -14.75
CA LEU A 109 -7.47 -1.52 -15.56
C LEU A 109 -6.98 -2.82 -16.18
N LYS A 110 -5.67 -2.94 -16.40
CA LYS A 110 -5.05 -4.12 -16.99
C LYS A 110 -4.99 -5.32 -16.06
N VAL A 111 -5.16 -5.09 -14.75
CA VAL A 111 -5.04 -6.13 -13.73
C VAL A 111 -6.36 -6.43 -13.00
N LEU A 112 -7.40 -5.70 -13.33
CA LEU A 112 -8.73 -5.93 -12.75
C LEU A 112 -9.40 -7.22 -13.25
#